data_c2d0867975e9e47f6b1c9a17deb7291f
#
_entry.id   c2d0867975e9e47f6b1c9a17deb7291f
#
_cell.length_a   1.000
_cell.length_b   1.000
_cell.length_c   1.000
_cell.angle_alpha   90.00
_cell.angle_beta   90.00
_cell.angle_gamma   90.00
#
_symmetry.space_group_name_H-M   'P 1'
#
loop_
_entity.id
_entity.type
_entity.pdbx_description
1 polymer ?
#
loop_
_entity_poly.entity_id
_entity_poly.type
_entity_poly.pdbx_seq_one_letter_code
_entity_poly.pdbx_strand_id
1 'polypeptide(L)'
;MRERHLNILVLAFLAAVPLWAYVSDEPFTITLSTKVAILALAGVGLNFALGLGGLVSLGHAMFFGIGGYAMGILASHAQSYTPIYDGLFVFEGTKSMLVIWLVAVLAGATAALVIGALSLRTTGVYFIMITLAFGQMFYYFTISWPAYGGEDGLSIYVRNGFPGLNTLDPIQFFALCYGILLIVLYFFWRLERAPFGLVLKASRQNPLRVTTVGLGVYRIQLIAFVMSGAVTALAGALFADLNRFVSPSMFSWQTSGEIMIFVILGGIARLCGPVIGAAVFILLEQILGDLSQFWHIYLGVLLLVVVLFAKGGLTGLITRRGAS
;
A
#
# COMPACT_ATOMS: atom_id res chain seq x y z
N MET A 1 -13.05 -21.34 12.01
CA MET A 1 -11.55 -21.26 12.11
C MET A 1 -11.16 -20.11 13.02
N ARG A 2 -10.19 -20.28 13.93
CA ARG A 2 -9.62 -19.14 14.67
C ARG A 2 -8.92 -18.23 13.66
N GLU A 3 -9.03 -16.92 13.81
CA GLU A 3 -8.40 -15.95 12.88
C GLU A 3 -6.89 -16.20 12.64
N ARG A 4 -6.19 -16.70 13.67
CA ARG A 4 -4.78 -17.07 13.57
C ARG A 4 -4.49 -18.15 12.52
N HIS A 5 -5.33 -19.19 12.45
CA HIS A 5 -5.15 -20.27 11.47
C HIS A 5 -5.45 -19.79 10.06
N LEU A 6 -6.47 -18.92 9.90
CA LEU A 6 -6.79 -18.31 8.61
C LEU A 6 -5.62 -17.46 8.11
N ASN A 7 -5.05 -16.62 8.98
CA ASN A 7 -3.92 -15.77 8.61
C ASN A 7 -2.71 -16.59 8.15
N ILE A 8 -2.36 -17.67 8.88
CA ILE A 8 -1.25 -18.55 8.50
C ILE A 8 -1.54 -19.23 7.16
N LEU A 9 -2.77 -19.72 6.95
CA LEU A 9 -3.16 -20.39 5.71
C LEU A 9 -3.07 -19.45 4.51
N VAL A 10 -3.55 -18.21 4.65
CA VAL A 10 -3.50 -17.21 3.59
C VAL A 10 -2.05 -16.87 3.21
N LEU A 11 -1.20 -16.64 4.21
CA LEU A 11 0.21 -16.35 3.96
C LEU A 11 0.93 -17.56 3.36
N ALA A 12 0.67 -18.77 3.87
CA ALA A 12 1.22 -19.97 3.27
C ALA A 12 0.76 -20.20 1.82
N PHE A 13 -0.51 -19.92 1.52
CA PHE A 13 -1.04 -20.01 0.15
C PHE A 13 -0.37 -18.98 -0.78
N LEU A 14 -0.21 -17.73 -0.33
CA LEU A 14 0.47 -16.69 -1.11
C LEU A 14 1.94 -17.03 -1.40
N ALA A 15 2.61 -17.79 -0.51
CA ALA A 15 3.97 -18.29 -0.74
C ALA A 15 3.99 -19.54 -1.63
N ALA A 16 2.99 -20.42 -1.50
CA ALA A 16 2.94 -21.68 -2.23
C ALA A 16 2.70 -21.49 -3.75
N VAL A 17 1.87 -20.50 -4.13
CA VAL A 17 1.54 -20.22 -5.55
C VAL A 17 2.78 -19.92 -6.39
N PRO A 18 3.66 -18.95 -6.04
CA PRO A 18 4.86 -18.67 -6.85
C PRO A 18 5.92 -19.77 -6.76
N LEU A 19 5.96 -20.56 -5.68
CA LEU A 19 6.82 -21.74 -5.61
C LEU A 19 6.36 -22.82 -6.59
N TRP A 20 5.06 -23.06 -6.68
CA TRP A 20 4.49 -23.95 -7.69
C TRP A 20 4.73 -23.42 -9.11
N ALA A 21 4.51 -22.13 -9.35
CA ALA A 21 4.75 -21.48 -10.63
C ALA A 21 6.25 -21.53 -11.06
N TYR A 22 7.16 -21.49 -10.09
CA TYR A 22 8.58 -21.67 -10.36
C TYR A 22 8.91 -23.10 -10.85
N VAL A 23 8.28 -24.12 -10.26
CA VAL A 23 8.44 -25.52 -10.70
C VAL A 23 7.79 -25.77 -12.06
N SER A 24 6.71 -25.04 -12.37
CA SER A 24 5.97 -25.13 -13.65
C SER A 24 6.54 -24.23 -14.75
N ASP A 25 7.61 -23.48 -14.46
CA ASP A 25 8.29 -22.52 -15.36
C ASP A 25 7.34 -21.43 -15.92
N GLU A 26 6.45 -20.92 -15.04
CA GLU A 26 5.46 -19.87 -15.35
C GLU A 26 5.85 -18.51 -14.72
N PRO A 27 6.69 -17.69 -15.36
CA PRO A 27 7.15 -16.41 -14.79
C PRO A 27 6.03 -15.36 -14.62
N PHE A 28 4.97 -15.47 -15.42
CA PHE A 28 3.81 -14.57 -15.32
C PHE A 28 3.10 -14.73 -13.96
N THR A 29 2.85 -15.93 -13.51
CA THR A 29 2.20 -16.24 -12.22
C THR A 29 3.04 -15.75 -11.03
N ILE A 30 4.39 -15.83 -11.13
CA ILE A 30 5.30 -15.29 -10.13
C ILE A 30 5.18 -13.76 -10.07
N THR A 31 5.16 -13.09 -11.23
CA THR A 31 5.01 -11.63 -11.31
C THR A 31 3.66 -11.17 -10.76
N LEU A 32 2.59 -11.90 -11.07
CA LEU A 32 1.25 -11.63 -10.54
C LEU A 32 1.21 -11.77 -9.02
N SER A 33 1.81 -12.82 -8.48
CA SER A 33 1.92 -13.03 -7.02
C SER A 33 2.73 -11.92 -6.35
N THR A 34 3.75 -11.39 -7.02
CA THR A 34 4.54 -10.25 -6.56
C THR A 34 3.68 -8.97 -6.53
N LYS A 35 2.88 -8.74 -7.60
CA LYS A 35 1.91 -7.62 -7.65
C LYS A 35 0.93 -7.71 -6.48
N VAL A 36 0.41 -8.92 -6.19
CA VAL A 36 -0.47 -9.16 -5.03
C VAL A 36 0.22 -8.79 -3.71
N ALA A 37 1.45 -9.25 -3.49
CA ALA A 37 2.19 -8.98 -2.26
C ALA A 37 2.43 -7.47 -2.04
N ILE A 38 2.79 -6.75 -3.10
CA ILE A 38 3.05 -5.30 -3.05
C ILE A 38 1.76 -4.51 -2.81
N LEU A 39 0.68 -4.81 -3.51
CA LEU A 39 -0.60 -4.12 -3.33
C LEU A 39 -1.25 -4.49 -2.00
N ALA A 40 -1.06 -5.73 -1.52
CA ALA A 40 -1.42 -6.11 -0.16
C ALA A 40 -0.67 -5.27 0.87
N LEU A 41 0.62 -4.98 0.66
CA LEU A 41 1.42 -4.12 1.53
C LEU A 41 0.83 -2.71 1.62
N ALA A 42 0.44 -2.11 0.48
CA ALA A 42 -0.25 -0.81 0.46
C ALA A 42 -1.58 -0.88 1.23
N GLY A 43 -2.38 -1.93 1.00
CA GLY A 43 -3.63 -2.17 1.72
C GLY A 43 -3.43 -2.38 3.22
N VAL A 44 -2.37 -3.07 3.65
CA VAL A 44 -2.01 -3.25 5.07
C VAL A 44 -1.67 -1.90 5.70
N GLY A 45 -0.94 -1.02 4.99
CA GLY A 45 -0.68 0.35 5.42
C GLY A 45 -1.97 1.12 5.67
N LEU A 46 -2.88 1.16 4.69
CA LEU A 46 -4.18 1.83 4.83
C LEU A 46 -5.03 1.19 5.93
N ASN A 47 -5.07 -0.14 6.03
CA ASN A 47 -5.86 -0.85 7.03
C ASN A 47 -5.44 -0.51 8.46
N PHE A 48 -4.18 -0.16 8.68
CA PHE A 48 -3.73 0.28 10.00
C PHE A 48 -4.38 1.60 10.40
N ALA A 49 -4.42 2.59 9.52
CA ALA A 49 -5.07 3.89 9.78
C ALA A 49 -6.59 3.77 9.77
N LEU A 50 -7.17 3.11 8.77
CA LEU A 50 -8.60 2.94 8.60
C LEU A 50 -9.19 1.96 9.62
N GLY A 51 -8.59 0.78 9.73
CA GLY A 51 -9.11 -0.33 10.52
C GLY A 51 -9.03 -0.08 12.02
N LEU A 52 -7.89 0.36 12.51
CA LEU A 52 -7.68 0.64 13.94
C LEU A 52 -8.05 2.07 14.32
N GLY A 53 -7.64 3.05 13.51
CA GLY A 53 -7.86 4.48 13.79
C GLY A 53 -9.19 5.03 13.32
N GLY A 54 -9.92 4.35 12.42
CA GLY A 54 -11.14 4.86 11.81
C GLY A 54 -10.92 6.01 10.80
N LEU A 55 -9.67 6.19 10.33
CA LEU A 55 -9.27 7.26 9.44
C LEU A 55 -9.52 6.87 7.98
N VAL A 56 -10.70 7.19 7.46
CA VAL A 56 -11.05 6.91 6.06
C VAL A 56 -10.37 7.95 5.17
N SER A 57 -9.33 7.56 4.45
CA SER A 57 -8.54 8.47 3.60
C SER A 57 -8.58 8.02 2.14
N LEU A 58 -8.98 8.92 1.24
CA LEU A 58 -8.88 8.76 -0.22
C LEU A 58 -7.59 9.37 -0.80
N GLY A 59 -6.64 9.75 0.06
CA GLY A 59 -5.36 10.30 -0.35
C GLY A 59 -4.18 9.31 -0.28
N HIS A 60 -4.40 8.03 -0.01
CA HIS A 60 -3.30 7.07 0.17
C HIS A 60 -2.51 6.80 -1.11
N ALA A 61 -3.13 6.97 -2.30
CA ALA A 61 -2.43 6.94 -3.58
C ALA A 61 -1.31 7.99 -3.67
N MET A 62 -1.45 9.11 -2.97
CA MET A 62 -0.40 10.13 -2.92
C MET A 62 0.89 9.57 -2.29
N PHE A 63 0.78 8.86 -1.17
CA PHE A 63 1.96 8.24 -0.54
C PHE A 63 2.53 7.13 -1.43
N PHE A 64 1.65 6.36 -2.07
CA PHE A 64 2.04 5.34 -3.03
C PHE A 64 2.82 5.95 -4.22
N GLY A 65 2.31 7.03 -4.79
CA GLY A 65 2.98 7.78 -5.86
C GLY A 65 4.30 8.41 -5.41
N ILE A 66 4.36 9.05 -4.22
CA ILE A 66 5.61 9.60 -3.66
C ILE A 66 6.68 8.52 -3.57
N GLY A 67 6.34 7.33 -3.09
CA GLY A 67 7.27 6.19 -3.03
C GLY A 67 7.75 5.75 -4.41
N GLY A 68 6.83 5.65 -5.39
CA GLY A 68 7.15 5.32 -6.77
C GLY A 68 8.08 6.34 -7.42
N TYR A 69 7.76 7.64 -7.29
CA TYR A 69 8.60 8.71 -7.84
C TYR A 69 9.94 8.84 -7.12
N ALA A 70 10.02 8.60 -5.82
CA ALA A 70 11.30 8.54 -5.11
C ALA A 70 12.22 7.47 -5.72
N MET A 71 11.67 6.28 -6.01
CA MET A 71 12.40 5.22 -6.70
C MET A 71 12.76 5.64 -8.12
N GLY A 72 11.80 6.15 -8.90
CA GLY A 72 11.97 6.53 -10.29
C GLY A 72 13.04 7.59 -10.48
N ILE A 73 13.01 8.65 -9.68
CA ILE A 73 13.98 9.77 -9.74
C ILE A 73 15.38 9.26 -9.41
N LEU A 74 15.55 8.54 -8.27
CA LEU A 74 16.86 8.04 -7.86
C LEU A 74 17.46 7.07 -8.88
N ALA A 75 16.65 6.17 -9.43
CA ALA A 75 17.08 5.21 -10.43
C ALA A 75 17.41 5.85 -11.78
N SER A 76 16.60 6.82 -12.23
CA SER A 76 16.83 7.54 -13.49
C SER A 76 18.15 8.33 -13.46
N HIS A 77 18.39 9.09 -12.41
CA HIS A 77 19.64 9.84 -12.24
C HIS A 77 20.87 8.92 -12.14
N ALA A 78 20.72 7.74 -11.50
CA ALA A 78 21.76 6.74 -11.45
C ALA A 78 22.05 6.08 -12.81
N GLN A 79 21.06 6.03 -13.71
CA GLN A 79 21.23 5.48 -15.07
C GLN A 79 21.80 6.49 -16.05
N SER A 80 21.39 7.77 -15.93
CA SER A 80 21.85 8.86 -16.78
C SER A 80 23.18 9.46 -16.34
N TYR A 81 23.71 9.05 -15.18
CA TYR A 81 24.93 9.61 -14.57
C TYR A 81 24.84 11.14 -14.39
N THR A 82 23.64 11.67 -14.18
CA THR A 82 23.41 13.07 -13.90
C THR A 82 23.17 13.28 -12.42
N PRO A 83 23.77 14.28 -11.76
CA PRO A 83 23.48 14.57 -10.37
C PRO A 83 22.02 15.09 -10.25
N ILE A 84 21.36 14.76 -9.14
CA ILE A 84 20.03 15.30 -8.82
C ILE A 84 20.15 16.77 -8.44
N TYR A 85 21.23 17.12 -7.75
CA TYR A 85 21.57 18.49 -7.37
C TYR A 85 23.06 18.71 -7.51
N ASP A 86 23.43 19.73 -8.27
CA ASP A 86 24.81 20.13 -8.54
C ASP A 86 25.09 21.46 -7.80
N GLY A 87 25.36 21.36 -6.49
CA GLY A 87 25.62 22.50 -5.61
C GLY A 87 26.74 22.19 -4.62
N LEU A 88 26.68 22.79 -3.41
CA LEU A 88 27.64 22.56 -2.32
C LEU A 88 27.80 21.08 -1.93
N PHE A 89 26.76 20.27 -2.14
CA PHE A 89 26.76 18.80 -2.00
C PHE A 89 26.19 18.20 -3.27
N VAL A 90 26.96 17.36 -3.92
CA VAL A 90 26.53 16.63 -5.12
C VAL A 90 25.71 15.42 -4.65
N PHE A 91 24.41 15.40 -4.95
CA PHE A 91 23.54 14.26 -4.73
C PHE A 91 23.42 13.46 -6.01
N GLU A 92 24.06 12.30 -6.03
CA GLU A 92 23.97 11.36 -7.16
C GLU A 92 22.76 10.42 -6.99
N GLY A 93 22.20 9.96 -8.11
CA GLY A 93 21.22 8.88 -8.09
C GLY A 93 21.82 7.58 -7.60
N THR A 94 20.99 6.66 -7.12
CA THR A 94 21.45 5.35 -6.64
C THR A 94 20.60 4.22 -7.22
N LYS A 95 21.23 3.07 -7.46
CA LYS A 95 20.58 1.80 -7.83
C LYS A 95 20.40 0.86 -6.64
N SER A 96 20.82 1.28 -5.43
CA SER A 96 20.68 0.46 -4.23
C SER A 96 19.24 0.54 -3.70
N MET A 97 18.54 -0.60 -3.71
CA MET A 97 17.18 -0.70 -3.20
C MET A 97 17.05 -0.24 -1.75
N LEU A 98 18.03 -0.55 -0.89
CA LEU A 98 17.98 -0.17 0.52
C LEU A 98 17.92 1.35 0.71
N VAL A 99 18.73 2.10 -0.05
CA VAL A 99 18.73 3.57 -0.01
C VAL A 99 17.42 4.11 -0.58
N ILE A 100 16.95 3.55 -1.69
CA ILE A 100 15.68 3.94 -2.32
C ILE A 100 14.51 3.75 -1.37
N TRP A 101 14.44 2.61 -0.67
CA TRP A 101 13.37 2.35 0.32
C TRP A 101 13.42 3.31 1.49
N LEU A 102 14.63 3.59 1.99
CA LEU A 102 14.80 4.58 3.07
C LEU A 102 14.26 5.95 2.64
N VAL A 103 14.65 6.41 1.45
CA VAL A 103 14.19 7.69 0.89
C VAL A 103 12.67 7.68 0.67
N ALA A 104 12.12 6.61 0.08
CA ALA A 104 10.68 6.47 -0.15
C ALA A 104 9.88 6.50 1.16
N VAL A 105 10.32 5.76 2.18
CA VAL A 105 9.70 5.72 3.51
C VAL A 105 9.76 7.08 4.17
N LEU A 106 10.91 7.74 4.15
CA LEU A 106 11.09 9.09 4.75
C LEU A 106 10.26 10.14 4.00
N ALA A 107 10.26 10.13 2.67
CA ALA A 107 9.44 11.05 1.87
C ALA A 107 7.94 10.83 2.10
N GLY A 108 7.50 9.56 2.12
CA GLY A 108 6.12 9.22 2.45
C GLY A 108 5.72 9.60 3.87
N ALA A 109 6.61 9.35 4.86
CA ALA A 109 6.37 9.72 6.25
C ALA A 109 6.30 11.23 6.46
N THR A 110 7.19 12.01 5.82
CA THR A 110 7.18 13.48 5.91
C THR A 110 5.93 14.07 5.24
N ALA A 111 5.55 13.57 4.07
CA ALA A 111 4.30 13.97 3.43
C ALA A 111 3.08 13.61 4.29
N ALA A 112 3.05 12.39 4.86
CA ALA A 112 1.98 11.96 5.75
C ALA A 112 1.94 12.79 7.05
N LEU A 113 3.08 13.23 7.57
CA LEU A 113 3.16 14.11 8.73
C LEU A 113 2.54 15.48 8.43
N VAL A 114 2.95 16.12 7.31
CA VAL A 114 2.46 17.45 6.94
C VAL A 114 0.95 17.40 6.66
N ILE A 115 0.53 16.48 5.82
CA ILE A 115 -0.88 16.37 5.42
C ILE A 115 -1.75 15.87 6.57
N GLY A 116 -1.27 14.90 7.35
CA GLY A 116 -1.95 14.43 8.53
C GLY A 116 -2.12 15.53 9.57
N ALA A 117 -1.09 16.36 9.78
CA ALA A 117 -1.15 17.49 10.71
C ALA A 117 -2.23 18.52 10.33
N LEU A 118 -2.51 18.69 9.05
CA LEU A 118 -3.56 19.58 8.55
C LEU A 118 -4.92 18.88 8.55
N SER A 119 -4.99 17.67 8.00
CA SER A 119 -6.24 16.94 7.75
C SER A 119 -6.89 16.41 9.03
N LEU A 120 -6.11 15.96 10.02
CA LEU A 120 -6.64 15.43 11.28
C LEU A 120 -7.23 16.49 12.23
N ARG A 121 -7.17 17.76 11.85
CA ARG A 121 -7.95 18.82 12.52
C ARG A 121 -9.42 18.78 12.16
N THR A 122 -9.78 18.03 11.13
CA THR A 122 -11.14 17.80 10.67
C THR A 122 -11.54 16.34 10.89
N THR A 123 -12.83 16.06 10.88
CA THR A 123 -13.37 14.72 11.13
C THR A 123 -14.40 14.31 10.08
N GLY A 124 -14.62 13.01 9.93
CA GLY A 124 -15.65 12.46 9.05
C GLY A 124 -15.40 12.81 7.58
N VAL A 125 -16.43 13.30 6.90
CA VAL A 125 -16.41 13.58 5.46
C VAL A 125 -15.38 14.66 5.10
N TYR A 126 -15.17 15.65 5.95
CA TYR A 126 -14.19 16.71 5.70
C TYR A 126 -12.75 16.16 5.65
N PHE A 127 -12.41 15.19 6.49
CA PHE A 127 -11.12 14.53 6.44
C PHE A 127 -10.93 13.78 5.10
N ILE A 128 -11.96 13.07 4.62
CA ILE A 128 -11.93 12.36 3.34
C ILE A 128 -11.69 13.34 2.19
N MET A 129 -12.44 14.47 2.17
CA MET A 129 -12.34 15.48 1.11
C MET A 129 -10.96 16.16 1.08
N ILE A 130 -10.41 16.50 2.25
CA ILE A 130 -9.09 17.13 2.33
C ILE A 130 -7.98 16.17 1.86
N THR A 131 -8.02 14.90 2.28
CA THR A 131 -7.02 13.92 1.83
C THR A 131 -7.12 13.66 0.33
N LEU A 132 -8.34 13.64 -0.24
CA LEU A 132 -8.56 13.56 -1.68
C LEU A 132 -7.99 14.78 -2.41
N ALA A 133 -8.23 15.99 -1.89
CA ALA A 133 -7.74 17.23 -2.49
C ALA A 133 -6.21 17.26 -2.53
N PHE A 134 -5.52 16.85 -1.46
CA PHE A 134 -4.06 16.71 -1.46
C PHE A 134 -3.60 15.65 -2.47
N GLY A 135 -4.29 14.53 -2.60
CA GLY A 135 -3.99 13.51 -3.60
C GLY A 135 -4.05 14.09 -5.02
N GLN A 136 -5.11 14.84 -5.34
CA GLN A 136 -5.26 15.49 -6.64
C GLN A 136 -4.21 16.60 -6.87
N MET A 137 -3.83 17.33 -5.82
CA MET A 137 -2.76 18.32 -5.90
C MET A 137 -1.43 17.69 -6.34
N PHE A 138 -1.04 16.55 -5.74
CA PHE A 138 0.16 15.83 -6.14
C PHE A 138 0.04 15.22 -7.53
N TYR A 139 -1.12 14.72 -7.92
CA TYR A 139 -1.38 14.22 -9.27
C TYR A 139 -1.14 15.29 -10.33
N TYR A 140 -1.76 16.46 -10.21
CA TYR A 140 -1.57 17.55 -11.15
C TYR A 140 -0.17 18.16 -11.11
N PHE A 141 0.45 18.23 -9.92
CA PHE A 141 1.85 18.64 -9.80
C PHE A 141 2.77 17.73 -10.62
N THR A 142 2.57 16.41 -10.53
CA THR A 142 3.40 15.43 -11.23
C THR A 142 3.21 15.51 -12.75
N ILE A 143 1.98 15.68 -13.24
CA ILE A 143 1.69 15.91 -14.66
C ILE A 143 2.41 17.17 -15.17
N SER A 144 2.41 18.22 -14.36
CA SER A 144 3.03 19.49 -14.71
C SER A 144 4.55 19.50 -14.53
N TRP A 145 5.18 18.35 -14.32
CA TRP A 145 6.63 18.24 -14.09
C TRP A 145 7.35 17.51 -15.23
N PRO A 146 7.66 18.19 -16.37
CA PRO A 146 8.23 17.56 -17.57
C PRO A 146 9.59 16.92 -17.36
N ALA A 147 10.39 17.42 -16.40
CA ALA A 147 11.72 16.90 -16.10
C ALA A 147 11.72 15.42 -15.70
N TYR A 148 10.59 14.92 -15.19
CA TYR A 148 10.41 13.51 -14.79
C TYR A 148 9.24 12.83 -15.52
N GLY A 149 9.15 13.13 -16.83
CA GLY A 149 8.24 12.44 -17.73
C GLY A 149 6.84 13.06 -17.85
N GLY A 150 6.46 14.03 -16.98
CA GLY A 150 5.14 14.66 -17.05
C GLY A 150 3.99 13.67 -17.13
N GLU A 151 3.12 13.79 -18.14
CA GLU A 151 1.99 12.87 -18.36
C GLU A 151 2.41 11.47 -18.76
N ASP A 152 3.52 11.32 -19.52
CA ASP A 152 3.98 10.05 -20.06
C ASP A 152 4.64 9.16 -19.00
N GLY A 153 5.06 9.74 -17.86
CA GLY A 153 5.75 9.02 -16.80
C GLY A 153 7.23 8.77 -17.09
N LEU A 154 7.89 8.01 -16.21
CA LEU A 154 9.32 7.76 -16.23
C LEU A 154 9.61 6.27 -16.35
N SER A 155 10.27 5.87 -17.45
CA SER A 155 10.70 4.49 -17.68
C SER A 155 12.07 4.21 -17.11
N ILE A 156 12.25 3.06 -16.47
CA ILE A 156 13.49 2.62 -15.84
C ILE A 156 13.96 1.35 -16.57
N TYR A 157 15.10 1.44 -17.24
CA TYR A 157 15.57 0.35 -18.11
C TYR A 157 16.03 -0.87 -17.33
N VAL A 158 16.65 -0.67 -16.16
CA VAL A 158 17.23 -1.77 -15.34
C VAL A 158 16.64 -1.69 -13.94
N ARG A 159 16.17 -2.84 -13.43
CA ARG A 159 15.70 -2.98 -12.05
C ARG A 159 16.84 -2.69 -11.07
N ASN A 160 16.49 -2.07 -9.94
CA ASN A 160 17.45 -1.73 -8.90
C ASN A 160 18.04 -2.99 -8.24
N GLY A 161 19.27 -2.89 -7.75
CA GLY A 161 19.99 -4.01 -7.13
C GLY A 161 19.75 -4.08 -5.62
N PHE A 162 19.63 -5.31 -5.11
CA PHE A 162 19.67 -5.60 -3.68
C PHE A 162 20.94 -6.38 -3.34
N PRO A 163 21.67 -6.06 -2.26
CA PRO A 163 22.90 -6.78 -1.90
C PRO A 163 22.63 -8.27 -1.70
N GLY A 164 23.35 -9.12 -2.45
CA GLY A 164 23.26 -10.58 -2.31
C GLY A 164 22.09 -11.27 -3.00
N LEU A 165 21.20 -10.53 -3.71
CA LEU A 165 20.08 -11.11 -4.45
C LEU A 165 20.08 -10.60 -5.90
N ASN A 166 19.76 -11.50 -6.82
CA ASN A 166 19.52 -11.13 -8.22
C ASN A 166 18.07 -10.69 -8.40
N THR A 167 17.83 -9.38 -8.38
CA THR A 167 16.50 -8.79 -8.51
C THR A 167 15.87 -8.97 -9.89
N LEU A 168 16.64 -9.38 -10.90
CA LEU A 168 16.13 -9.72 -12.23
C LEU A 168 15.41 -11.07 -12.25
N ASP A 169 15.75 -11.96 -11.32
CA ASP A 169 15.07 -13.24 -11.13
C ASP A 169 13.72 -13.01 -10.46
N PRO A 170 12.59 -13.40 -11.10
CA PRO A 170 11.24 -13.15 -10.58
C PRO A 170 11.01 -13.75 -9.19
N ILE A 171 11.55 -14.96 -8.92
CA ILE A 171 11.33 -15.63 -7.64
C ILE A 171 12.09 -14.95 -6.49
N GLN A 172 13.31 -14.46 -6.74
CA GLN A 172 14.11 -13.76 -5.73
C GLN A 172 13.48 -12.40 -5.41
N PHE A 173 12.97 -11.70 -6.43
CA PHE A 173 12.24 -10.45 -6.21
C PHE A 173 10.92 -10.66 -5.47
N PHE A 174 10.18 -11.74 -5.79
CA PHE A 174 8.99 -12.12 -5.02
C PHE A 174 9.36 -12.39 -3.55
N ALA A 175 10.39 -13.19 -3.29
CA ALA A 175 10.81 -13.53 -1.93
C ALA A 175 11.15 -12.27 -1.10
N LEU A 176 11.77 -11.28 -1.74
CA LEU A 176 12.08 -9.99 -1.13
C LEU A 176 10.81 -9.19 -0.81
N CYS A 177 9.88 -9.02 -1.75
CA CYS A 177 8.61 -8.31 -1.53
C CYS A 177 7.74 -9.01 -0.47
N TYR A 178 7.69 -10.34 -0.52
CA TYR A 178 6.98 -11.14 0.46
C TYR A 178 7.60 -11.06 1.86
N GLY A 179 8.93 -11.06 1.95
CA GLY A 179 9.65 -10.85 3.20
C GLY A 179 9.32 -9.51 3.86
N ILE A 180 9.27 -8.42 3.06
CA ILE A 180 8.86 -7.09 3.52
C ILE A 180 7.41 -7.10 4.02
N LEU A 181 6.50 -7.73 3.26
CA LEU A 181 5.10 -7.88 3.67
C LEU A 181 4.99 -8.58 5.03
N LEU A 182 5.74 -9.67 5.24
CA LEU A 182 5.75 -10.39 6.53
C LEU A 182 6.29 -9.54 7.67
N ILE A 183 7.37 -8.79 7.44
CA ILE A 183 7.96 -7.89 8.45
C ILE A 183 6.95 -6.82 8.85
N VAL A 184 6.27 -6.19 7.89
CA VAL A 184 5.28 -5.15 8.16
C VAL A 184 4.03 -5.71 8.85
N LEU A 185 3.56 -6.89 8.43
CA LEU A 185 2.45 -7.58 9.10
C LEU A 185 2.80 -7.94 10.55
N TYR A 186 4.01 -8.45 10.81
CA TYR A 186 4.48 -8.74 12.17
C TYR A 186 4.58 -7.47 13.01
N PHE A 187 5.11 -6.38 12.44
CA PHE A 187 5.21 -5.09 13.11
C PHE A 187 3.84 -4.54 13.50
N PHE A 188 2.88 -4.52 12.59
CA PHE A 188 1.52 -4.05 12.87
C PHE A 188 0.76 -4.97 13.81
N TRP A 189 0.95 -6.28 13.73
CA TRP A 189 0.39 -7.23 14.69
C TRP A 189 0.89 -6.96 16.12
N ARG A 190 2.16 -6.67 16.28
CA ARG A 190 2.74 -6.33 17.58
C ARG A 190 2.23 -4.97 18.07
N LEU A 191 2.14 -4.00 17.18
CA LEU A 191 1.68 -2.66 17.49
C LEU A 191 0.19 -2.62 17.85
N GLU A 192 -0.63 -3.42 17.19
CA GLU A 192 -2.06 -3.56 17.50
C GLU A 192 -2.31 -4.04 18.93
N ARG A 193 -1.40 -4.86 19.47
CA ARG A 193 -1.46 -5.40 20.84
C ARG A 193 -0.76 -4.53 21.88
N ALA A 194 0.03 -3.58 21.44
CA ALA A 194 0.70 -2.62 22.30
C ALA A 194 -0.30 -1.58 22.87
N PRO A 195 0.04 -0.87 23.96
CA PRO A 195 -0.80 0.20 24.49
C PRO A 195 -1.22 1.23 23.43
N PHE A 196 -0.33 1.54 22.47
CA PHE A 196 -0.63 2.41 21.34
C PHE A 196 -1.84 1.93 20.52
N GLY A 197 -1.85 0.65 20.13
CA GLY A 197 -2.96 0.07 19.34
C GLY A 197 -4.27 0.03 20.11
N LEU A 198 -4.22 -0.21 21.41
CA LEU A 198 -5.41 -0.18 22.28
C LEU A 198 -6.01 1.22 22.36
N VAL A 199 -5.17 2.25 22.55
CA VAL A 199 -5.61 3.65 22.59
C VAL A 199 -6.12 4.10 21.23
N LEU A 200 -5.48 3.69 20.14
CA LEU A 200 -5.95 3.98 18.78
C LEU A 200 -7.35 3.39 18.51
N LYS A 201 -7.60 2.14 18.92
CA LYS A 201 -8.94 1.51 18.84
C LYS A 201 -9.97 2.21 19.72
N ALA A 202 -9.58 2.61 20.93
CA ALA A 202 -10.45 3.36 21.83
C ALA A 202 -10.81 4.74 21.26
N SER A 203 -9.86 5.44 20.63
CA SER A 203 -10.07 6.74 20.00
C SER A 203 -11.05 6.67 18.82
N ARG A 204 -11.07 5.55 18.08
CA ARG A 204 -12.06 5.28 17.03
C ARG A 204 -13.49 5.13 17.58
N GLN A 205 -13.63 4.48 18.75
CA GLN A 205 -14.96 4.21 19.36
C GLN A 205 -15.53 5.47 20.02
N ASN A 206 -14.73 6.13 20.84
CA ASN A 206 -15.15 7.34 21.53
C ASN A 206 -13.96 8.24 21.86
N PRO A 207 -13.66 9.26 21.01
CA PRO A 207 -12.52 10.15 21.22
C PRO A 207 -12.64 10.98 22.52
N LEU A 208 -13.87 11.37 22.91
CA LEU A 208 -14.11 12.13 24.14
C LEU A 208 -13.69 11.36 25.40
N ARG A 209 -13.99 10.07 25.49
CA ARG A 209 -13.57 9.25 26.63
C ARG A 209 -12.05 9.10 26.71
N VAL A 210 -11.37 9.07 25.58
CA VAL A 210 -9.91 8.98 25.53
C VAL A 210 -9.27 10.28 26.01
N THR A 211 -9.83 11.44 25.64
CA THR A 211 -9.35 12.75 26.10
C THR A 211 -9.60 13.00 27.58
N THR A 212 -10.71 12.50 28.15
CA THR A 212 -10.98 12.62 29.60
C THR A 212 -9.99 11.84 30.47
N VAL A 213 -9.36 10.80 29.91
CA VAL A 213 -8.29 10.05 30.59
C VAL A 213 -6.91 10.73 30.41
N GLY A 214 -6.86 11.89 29.74
CA GLY A 214 -5.63 12.67 29.56
C GLY A 214 -4.80 12.27 28.33
N LEU A 215 -5.30 11.41 27.43
CA LEU A 215 -4.57 10.97 26.24
C LEU A 215 -4.88 11.86 25.04
N GLY A 216 -3.83 12.31 24.34
CA GLY A 216 -3.96 13.16 23.16
C GLY A 216 -4.34 12.37 21.90
N VAL A 217 -5.64 12.27 21.59
CA VAL A 217 -6.17 11.54 20.42
C VAL A 217 -5.51 11.98 19.12
N TYR A 218 -5.36 13.28 18.90
CA TYR A 218 -4.75 13.85 17.69
C TYR A 218 -3.33 13.30 17.44
N ARG A 219 -2.47 13.27 18.48
CA ARG A 219 -1.09 12.78 18.34
C ARG A 219 -1.05 11.30 17.96
N ILE A 220 -1.93 10.49 18.55
CA ILE A 220 -2.00 9.05 18.32
C ILE A 220 -2.48 8.77 16.91
N GLN A 221 -3.51 9.47 16.43
CA GLN A 221 -4.01 9.38 15.08
C GLN A 221 -2.98 9.86 14.05
N LEU A 222 -2.25 10.95 14.35
CA LEU A 222 -1.18 11.45 13.48
C LEU A 222 -0.05 10.42 13.31
N ILE A 223 0.42 9.83 14.40
CA ILE A 223 1.44 8.77 14.34
C ILE A 223 0.95 7.58 13.51
N ALA A 224 -0.30 7.15 13.72
CA ALA A 224 -0.89 6.06 12.94
C ALA A 224 -0.97 6.39 11.45
N PHE A 225 -1.33 7.62 11.10
CA PHE A 225 -1.42 8.09 9.73
C PHE A 225 -0.04 8.18 9.06
N VAL A 226 0.97 8.67 9.77
CA VAL A 226 2.37 8.72 9.29
C VAL A 226 2.91 7.32 9.03
N MET A 227 2.69 6.38 9.94
CA MET A 227 3.11 4.99 9.74
C MET A 227 2.41 4.32 8.56
N SER A 228 1.12 4.59 8.40
CA SER A 228 0.32 4.13 7.25
C SER A 228 0.89 4.68 5.94
N GLY A 229 1.14 5.99 5.85
CA GLY A 229 1.72 6.63 4.67
C GLY A 229 3.13 6.14 4.34
N ALA A 230 3.97 5.92 5.34
CA ALA A 230 5.32 5.38 5.20
C ALA A 230 5.33 3.98 4.56
N VAL A 231 4.45 3.08 5.05
CA VAL A 231 4.32 1.72 4.50
C VAL A 231 3.72 1.75 3.09
N THR A 232 2.75 2.62 2.84
CA THR A 232 2.17 2.78 1.50
C THR A 232 3.19 3.34 0.50
N ALA A 233 4.08 4.25 0.92
CA ALA A 233 5.17 4.74 0.09
C ALA A 233 6.19 3.65 -0.24
N LEU A 234 6.53 2.80 0.73
CA LEU A 234 7.39 1.64 0.46
C LEU A 234 6.76 0.69 -0.57
N ALA A 235 5.45 0.44 -0.46
CA ALA A 235 4.73 -0.36 -1.46
C ALA A 235 4.76 0.29 -2.84
N GLY A 236 4.63 1.63 -2.94
CA GLY A 236 4.74 2.36 -4.19
C GLY A 236 6.12 2.25 -4.84
N ALA A 237 7.19 2.32 -4.05
CA ALA A 237 8.56 2.12 -4.54
C ALA A 237 8.76 0.70 -5.09
N LEU A 238 8.28 -0.33 -4.39
CA LEU A 238 8.34 -1.72 -4.86
C LEU A 238 7.49 -1.96 -6.12
N PHE A 239 6.32 -1.31 -6.22
CA PHE A 239 5.46 -1.41 -7.39
C PHE A 239 6.09 -0.78 -8.63
N ALA A 240 6.70 0.39 -8.47
CA ALA A 240 7.43 1.06 -9.53
C ALA A 240 8.63 0.23 -10.00
N ASP A 241 9.34 -0.43 -9.08
CA ASP A 241 10.47 -1.31 -9.39
C ASP A 241 10.03 -2.63 -10.06
N LEU A 242 8.87 -3.18 -9.68
CA LEU A 242 8.27 -4.32 -10.36
C LEU A 242 7.96 -4.01 -11.82
N ASN A 243 7.28 -2.90 -12.08
CA ASN A 243 6.86 -2.48 -13.42
C ASN A 243 7.99 -1.82 -14.23
N ARG A 244 9.07 -1.41 -13.57
CA ARG A 244 10.15 -0.58 -14.16
C ARG A 244 9.60 0.71 -14.81
N PHE A 245 8.53 1.21 -14.24
CA PHE A 245 7.80 2.36 -14.76
C PHE A 245 7.09 3.11 -13.62
N VAL A 246 7.14 4.43 -13.70
CA VAL A 246 6.45 5.33 -12.77
C VAL A 246 5.59 6.27 -13.58
N SER A 247 4.33 6.40 -13.22
CA SER A 247 3.42 7.32 -13.90
C SER A 247 2.58 8.14 -12.92
N PRO A 248 2.06 9.29 -13.34
CA PRO A 248 1.15 10.10 -12.54
C PRO A 248 -0.10 9.33 -12.06
N SER A 249 -0.53 8.29 -12.79
CA SER A 249 -1.67 7.46 -12.42
C SER A 249 -1.54 6.84 -11.02
N MET A 250 -0.29 6.65 -10.52
CA MET A 250 -0.04 6.18 -9.15
C MET A 250 -0.56 7.15 -8.08
N PHE A 251 -0.76 8.44 -8.40
CA PHE A 251 -1.35 9.44 -7.50
C PHE A 251 -2.86 9.57 -7.64
N SER A 252 -3.46 8.89 -8.61
CA SER A 252 -4.86 9.07 -8.95
C SER A 252 -5.80 8.67 -7.81
N TRP A 253 -6.98 9.27 -7.76
CA TRP A 253 -8.01 8.89 -6.79
C TRP A 253 -8.51 7.46 -7.01
N GLN A 254 -8.45 6.96 -8.25
CA GLN A 254 -8.77 5.57 -8.58
C GLN A 254 -7.85 4.60 -7.84
N THR A 255 -6.54 4.84 -7.85
CA THR A 255 -5.57 4.02 -7.10
C THR A 255 -5.83 4.06 -5.58
N SER A 256 -6.22 5.23 -5.04
CA SER A 256 -6.69 5.29 -3.63
C SER A 256 -7.93 4.45 -3.39
N GLY A 257 -8.88 4.47 -4.33
CA GLY A 257 -10.07 3.64 -4.32
C GLY A 257 -9.75 2.15 -4.35
N GLU A 258 -8.82 1.72 -5.22
CA GLU A 258 -8.37 0.33 -5.31
C GLU A 258 -7.73 -0.16 -4.01
N ILE A 259 -6.82 0.62 -3.42
CA ILE A 259 -6.21 0.29 -2.12
C ILE A 259 -7.28 0.16 -1.03
N MET A 260 -8.30 1.03 -1.05
CA MET A 260 -9.43 0.95 -0.11
C MET A 260 -10.29 -0.29 -0.37
N ILE A 261 -10.53 -0.65 -1.63
CA ILE A 261 -11.25 -1.87 -2.01
C ILE A 261 -10.55 -3.11 -1.44
N PHE A 262 -9.22 -3.20 -1.49
CA PHE A 262 -8.49 -4.33 -0.90
C PHE A 262 -8.78 -4.49 0.58
N VAL A 263 -8.87 -3.37 1.31
CA VAL A 263 -9.17 -3.37 2.74
C VAL A 263 -10.62 -3.76 3.02
N ILE A 264 -11.57 -3.22 2.25
CA ILE A 264 -13.02 -3.48 2.44
C ILE A 264 -13.34 -4.93 2.05
N LEU A 265 -12.88 -5.37 0.87
CA LEU A 265 -13.12 -6.71 0.34
C LEU A 265 -12.53 -7.78 1.26
N GLY A 266 -11.32 -7.57 1.72
CA GLY A 266 -10.65 -8.48 2.64
C GLY A 266 -11.22 -8.48 4.05
N GLY A 267 -11.65 -7.34 4.55
CA GLY A 267 -12.22 -7.11 5.87
C GLY A 267 -11.46 -6.07 6.68
N ILE A 268 -12.14 -4.98 7.00
CA ILE A 268 -11.60 -3.85 7.76
C ILE A 268 -11.16 -4.28 9.17
N ALA A 269 -10.04 -3.77 9.65
CA ALA A 269 -9.45 -4.04 10.96
C ALA A 269 -9.00 -5.50 11.17
N ARG A 270 -8.84 -6.29 10.11
CA ARG A 270 -8.24 -7.62 10.16
C ARG A 270 -6.84 -7.58 9.57
N LEU A 271 -5.88 -8.21 10.25
CA LEU A 271 -4.46 -8.11 9.89
C LEU A 271 -4.19 -8.58 8.45
N CYS A 272 -4.64 -9.76 8.07
CA CYS A 272 -4.47 -10.33 6.73
C CYS A 272 -5.66 -10.04 5.80
N GLY A 273 -6.63 -9.21 6.22
CA GLY A 273 -7.73 -8.78 5.37
C GLY A 273 -7.25 -8.22 4.03
N PRO A 274 -6.42 -7.19 4.01
CA PRO A 274 -5.92 -6.59 2.78
C PRO A 274 -5.17 -7.56 1.85
N VAL A 275 -4.52 -8.58 2.41
CA VAL A 275 -3.83 -9.62 1.62
C VAL A 275 -4.84 -10.43 0.82
N ILE A 276 -5.93 -10.88 1.48
CA ILE A 276 -7.02 -11.60 0.81
C ILE A 276 -7.72 -10.68 -0.20
N GLY A 277 -7.98 -9.43 0.19
CA GLY A 277 -8.63 -8.45 -0.68
C GLY A 277 -7.83 -8.17 -1.95
N ALA A 278 -6.52 -7.94 -1.83
CA ALA A 278 -5.63 -7.73 -2.97
C ALA A 278 -5.54 -8.98 -3.86
N ALA A 279 -5.40 -10.17 -3.26
CA ALA A 279 -5.35 -11.42 -4.01
C ALA A 279 -6.63 -11.65 -4.82
N VAL A 280 -7.79 -11.51 -4.19
CA VAL A 280 -9.09 -11.68 -4.88
C VAL A 280 -9.30 -10.61 -5.94
N PHE A 281 -8.96 -9.35 -5.65
CA PHE A 281 -9.10 -8.25 -6.60
C PHE A 281 -8.27 -8.50 -7.87
N ILE A 282 -6.99 -8.84 -7.72
CA ILE A 282 -6.08 -9.06 -8.86
C ILE A 282 -6.50 -10.29 -9.66
N LEU A 283 -6.94 -11.37 -8.99
CA LEU A 283 -7.48 -12.53 -9.69
C LEU A 283 -8.74 -12.16 -10.49
N LEU A 284 -9.62 -11.35 -9.93
CA LEU A 284 -10.81 -10.86 -10.66
C LEU A 284 -10.44 -9.92 -11.78
N GLU A 285 -9.49 -9.00 -11.59
CA GLU A 285 -8.94 -8.13 -12.63
C GLU A 285 -8.46 -8.96 -13.81
N GLN A 286 -7.69 -10.04 -13.55
CA GLN A 286 -7.16 -10.91 -14.59
C GLN A 286 -8.28 -11.69 -15.33
N ILE A 287 -9.16 -12.35 -14.59
CA ILE A 287 -10.22 -13.19 -15.19
C ILE A 287 -11.24 -12.32 -15.93
N LEU A 288 -11.67 -11.21 -15.35
CA LEU A 288 -12.69 -10.35 -15.95
C LEU A 288 -12.11 -9.48 -17.07
N GLY A 289 -10.84 -9.08 -16.98
CA GLY A 289 -10.15 -8.35 -18.03
C GLY A 289 -10.02 -9.14 -19.33
N ASP A 290 -9.77 -10.45 -19.21
CA ASP A 290 -9.72 -11.36 -20.37
C ASP A 290 -11.10 -11.58 -20.99
N LEU A 291 -12.19 -11.46 -20.20
CA LEU A 291 -13.57 -11.68 -20.66
C LEU A 291 -14.22 -10.44 -21.28
N SER A 292 -13.91 -9.24 -20.79
CA SER A 292 -14.59 -8.02 -21.21
C SER A 292 -13.77 -6.75 -20.94
N GLN A 293 -13.82 -5.80 -21.90
CA GLN A 293 -13.26 -4.46 -21.72
C GLN A 293 -13.95 -3.67 -20.59
N PHE A 294 -15.18 -4.06 -20.21
CA PHE A 294 -15.98 -3.42 -19.15
C PHE A 294 -15.84 -4.11 -17.79
N TRP A 295 -14.73 -4.78 -17.52
CA TRP A 295 -14.50 -5.55 -16.29
C TRP A 295 -14.75 -4.75 -15.00
N HIS A 296 -14.54 -3.42 -15.00
CA HIS A 296 -14.82 -2.54 -13.86
C HIS A 296 -16.29 -2.55 -13.41
N ILE A 297 -17.24 -2.74 -14.37
CA ILE A 297 -18.67 -2.82 -14.04
C ILE A 297 -18.95 -4.09 -13.23
N TYR A 298 -18.42 -5.23 -13.67
CA TYR A 298 -18.59 -6.50 -12.96
C TYR A 298 -17.96 -6.46 -11.57
N LEU A 299 -16.78 -5.85 -11.47
CA LEU A 299 -16.10 -5.63 -10.20
C LEU A 299 -16.92 -4.73 -9.28
N GLY A 300 -17.50 -3.64 -9.78
CA GLY A 300 -18.39 -2.75 -9.02
C GLY A 300 -19.61 -3.47 -8.45
N VAL A 301 -20.28 -4.29 -9.27
CA VAL A 301 -21.43 -5.11 -8.81
C VAL A 301 -21.00 -6.12 -7.76
N LEU A 302 -19.86 -6.80 -7.94
CA LEU A 302 -19.32 -7.74 -6.97
C LEU A 302 -19.02 -7.06 -5.64
N LEU A 303 -18.40 -5.89 -5.68
CA LEU A 303 -18.10 -5.10 -4.48
C LEU A 303 -19.39 -4.71 -3.74
N LEU A 304 -20.42 -4.28 -4.47
CA LEU A 304 -21.71 -3.95 -3.90
C LEU A 304 -22.32 -5.16 -3.17
N VAL A 305 -22.28 -6.33 -3.81
CA VAL A 305 -22.74 -7.58 -3.20
C VAL A 305 -21.93 -7.92 -1.93
N VAL A 306 -20.60 -7.81 -1.99
CA VAL A 306 -19.76 -8.09 -0.81
C VAL A 306 -20.04 -7.12 0.32
N VAL A 307 -20.19 -5.82 0.05
CA VAL A 307 -20.48 -4.80 1.09
C VAL A 307 -21.85 -5.03 1.72
N LEU A 308 -22.87 -5.38 0.93
CA LEU A 308 -24.24 -5.59 1.44
C LEU A 308 -24.37 -6.90 2.23
N PHE A 309 -23.76 -7.98 1.77
CA PHE A 309 -24.00 -9.32 2.32
C PHE A 309 -22.87 -9.83 3.21
N ALA A 310 -21.60 -9.41 3.00
CA ALA A 310 -20.43 -9.86 3.76
C ALA A 310 -20.07 -8.85 4.86
N LYS A 311 -20.87 -8.77 5.93
CA LYS A 311 -20.54 -7.94 7.10
C LYS A 311 -19.18 -8.36 7.69
N GLY A 312 -18.13 -7.56 7.42
CA GLY A 312 -16.74 -7.83 7.84
C GLY A 312 -15.85 -8.42 6.74
N GLY A 313 -16.22 -8.27 5.45
CA GLY A 313 -15.46 -8.71 4.29
C GLY A 313 -15.42 -10.23 4.12
N LEU A 314 -14.64 -10.71 3.15
CA LEU A 314 -14.48 -12.14 2.87
C LEU A 314 -13.97 -12.92 4.08
N THR A 315 -13.04 -12.35 4.84
CA THR A 315 -12.56 -12.96 6.10
C THR A 315 -13.66 -13.10 7.13
N GLY A 316 -14.66 -12.19 7.14
CA GLY A 316 -15.82 -12.25 8.02
C GLY A 316 -16.73 -13.45 7.75
N LEU A 317 -16.93 -13.78 6.48
CA LEU A 317 -17.73 -14.94 6.08
C LEU A 317 -17.07 -16.26 6.49
N ILE A 318 -15.75 -16.36 6.34
CA ILE A 318 -14.99 -17.57 6.64
C ILE A 318 -14.93 -17.82 8.16
N THR A 319 -14.76 -16.76 8.97
CA THR A 319 -14.64 -16.90 10.44
C THR A 319 -15.99 -17.08 11.13
N ARG A 320 -17.09 -16.55 10.61
CA ARG A 320 -18.45 -16.74 11.17
C ARG A 320 -18.96 -18.18 11.07
N ARG A 321 -18.59 -18.92 10.02
CA ARG A 321 -18.96 -20.34 9.87
C ARG A 321 -18.32 -21.27 10.91
N GLY A 322 -17.37 -20.79 11.69
CA GLY A 322 -16.72 -21.57 12.75
C GLY A 322 -17.23 -21.28 14.17
N ALA A 323 -18.25 -20.43 14.32
CA ALA A 323 -18.82 -20.02 15.61
C ALA A 323 -20.31 -20.42 15.80
N SER A 324 -20.82 -21.29 14.91
CA SER A 324 -22.14 -21.94 15.05
C SER A 324 -22.00 -23.37 15.51
#